data_712db6f66289690c77005f7b8d833cbc
#
_entry.id   712db6f66289690c77005f7b8d833cbc
#
_cell.length_a   1.000
_cell.length_b   1.000
_cell.length_c   1.000
_cell.angle_alpha   90.00
_cell.angle_beta   90.00
_cell.angle_gamma   90.00
#
_symmetry.space_group_name_H-M   'P 1'
#
loop_
_entity.id
_entity.type
_entity.pdbx_description
1 polymer ?
#
loop_
_entity_poly.entity_id
_entity_poly.type
_entity_poly.pdbx_seq_one_letter_code
_entity_poly.pdbx_strand_id
1 'polypeptide(L)'
;MSNSNGSDKSKWIGVISLFPEMFDAITEYGVTGRAIRNGLIEFHKWNPRDFTHDRHRTVDDRPYGGGPGMLMMVQPLRDAINAAKSAALANGGKAKVIYLSPQGRKLDQAGVRELSQYDHLVFIAGRYEGIDERIIESDVDEEWSVGDYVLSGGELPAMNVIDAVARFVPGVLGHELSAEQDSFSDGLLDCPHYTRPEVLETSDEEAKSVPKVLLSGNHEHIRLWRQQKSLERTWTRRPELLTDLALTAEQEKMLEKIKQAAADDSEL
;
A
#
# COMPACT_ATOMS: atom_id res chain seq x y z
N MET A 1 0.45 37.80 0.43
CA MET A 1 0.33 37.31 1.82
C MET A 1 0.05 35.81 1.71
N SER A 2 1.10 35.03 1.89
CA SER A 2 1.12 33.58 1.73
C SER A 2 0.48 32.92 2.94
N ASN A 3 -0.65 32.25 2.74
CA ASN A 3 -1.19 31.31 3.75
C ASN A 3 -0.40 30.01 3.69
N SER A 4 0.70 29.96 4.42
CA SER A 4 1.40 28.73 4.79
C SER A 4 0.82 28.22 6.10
N ASN A 5 -0.26 27.44 6.03
CA ASN A 5 -0.76 26.62 7.13
C ASN A 5 -1.10 25.21 6.64
N GLY A 6 -0.12 24.54 6.03
CA GLY A 6 -0.06 23.07 5.98
C GLY A 6 0.89 22.65 7.09
N SER A 7 0.43 21.89 8.08
CA SER A 7 1.25 21.45 9.19
C SER A 7 2.41 20.60 8.65
N ASP A 8 3.63 21.09 8.91
CA ASP A 8 4.93 20.47 8.62
C ASP A 8 5.18 19.27 9.58
N LYS A 9 4.15 18.45 9.83
CA LYS A 9 4.22 17.29 10.72
C LYS A 9 4.62 16.08 9.92
N SER A 10 5.73 15.48 10.32
CA SER A 10 6.14 14.17 9.82
C SER A 10 5.06 13.12 10.08
N LYS A 11 4.87 12.19 9.15
CA LYS A 11 4.04 10.99 9.33
C LYS A 11 4.69 10.10 10.38
N TRP A 12 3.98 9.77 11.46
CA TRP A 12 4.50 8.91 12.51
C TRP A 12 4.01 7.47 12.33
N ILE A 13 4.94 6.52 12.23
CA ILE A 13 4.64 5.10 11.99
C ILE A 13 5.35 4.25 13.03
N GLY A 14 4.58 3.47 13.77
CA GLY A 14 5.06 2.45 14.70
C GLY A 14 4.78 1.05 14.18
N VAL A 15 5.67 0.10 14.45
CA VAL A 15 5.45 -1.32 14.20
C VAL A 15 5.71 -2.15 15.43
N ILE A 16 4.87 -3.14 15.67
CA ILE A 16 5.02 -4.12 16.74
C ILE A 16 5.27 -5.47 16.08
N SER A 17 6.46 -6.02 16.27
CA SER A 17 6.91 -7.24 15.60
C SER A 17 7.90 -8.01 16.44
N LEU A 18 7.89 -9.33 16.33
CA LEU A 18 8.92 -10.22 16.88
C LEU A 18 10.24 -10.18 16.08
N PHE A 19 10.20 -9.61 14.87
CA PHE A 19 11.34 -9.50 13.94
C PHE A 19 11.46 -8.06 13.41
N PRO A 20 11.71 -7.07 14.29
CA PRO A 20 11.75 -5.66 13.89
C PRO A 20 12.83 -5.35 12.83
N GLU A 21 13.87 -6.18 12.70
CA GLU A 21 14.95 -6.05 11.72
C GLU A 21 14.44 -6.29 10.28
N MET A 22 13.35 -7.03 10.09
CA MET A 22 12.77 -7.22 8.76
C MET A 22 12.36 -5.89 8.12
N PHE A 23 12.01 -4.89 8.92
CA PHE A 23 11.61 -3.57 8.41
C PHE A 23 12.78 -2.75 7.86
N ASP A 24 14.03 -3.16 8.06
CA ASP A 24 15.19 -2.50 7.47
C ASP A 24 15.11 -2.50 5.93
N ALA A 25 14.41 -3.48 5.35
CA ALA A 25 14.14 -3.54 3.91
C ALA A 25 13.42 -2.28 3.36
N ILE A 26 12.59 -1.63 4.16
CA ILE A 26 11.86 -0.40 3.76
C ILE A 26 12.40 0.86 4.45
N THR A 27 13.05 0.73 5.61
CA THR A 27 13.57 1.90 6.34
C THR A 27 14.94 2.34 5.84
N GLU A 28 15.74 1.42 5.30
CA GLU A 28 17.09 1.69 4.78
C GLU A 28 17.10 1.98 3.28
N TYR A 29 16.15 1.47 2.51
CA TYR A 29 16.17 1.46 1.06
C TYR A 29 14.95 2.15 0.44
N GLY A 30 15.08 2.48 -0.85
CA GLY A 30 13.98 2.95 -1.69
C GLY A 30 13.45 4.34 -1.31
N VAL A 31 12.21 4.57 -1.70
CA VAL A 31 11.50 5.85 -1.52
C VAL A 31 11.17 6.06 -0.04
N THR A 32 10.70 5.01 0.64
CA THR A 32 10.33 5.04 2.06
C THR A 32 11.55 5.31 2.94
N GLY A 33 12.69 4.63 2.71
CA GLY A 33 13.94 4.87 3.44
C GLY A 33 14.46 6.29 3.23
N ARG A 34 14.34 6.84 2.02
CA ARG A 34 14.66 8.25 1.76
C ARG A 34 13.75 9.21 2.54
N ALA A 35 12.45 8.92 2.60
CA ALA A 35 11.49 9.74 3.34
C ALA A 35 11.79 9.76 4.84
N ILE A 36 12.19 8.63 5.41
CA ILE A 36 12.60 8.51 6.82
C ILE A 36 13.88 9.33 7.06
N ARG A 37 14.92 9.17 6.23
CA ARG A 37 16.17 9.95 6.36
C ARG A 37 15.96 11.46 6.22
N ASN A 38 14.97 11.86 5.44
CA ASN A 38 14.62 13.28 5.24
C ASN A 38 13.67 13.82 6.33
N GLY A 39 13.25 13.00 7.30
CA GLY A 39 12.36 13.41 8.39
C GLY A 39 10.89 13.59 7.98
N LEU A 40 10.50 13.14 6.78
CA LEU A 40 9.10 13.15 6.32
C LEU A 40 8.27 12.06 7.00
N ILE A 41 8.93 10.98 7.41
CA ILE A 41 8.35 9.86 8.15
C ILE A 41 9.24 9.59 9.36
N GLU A 42 8.62 9.53 10.55
CA GLU A 42 9.24 9.01 11.76
C GLU A 42 8.84 7.54 11.91
N PHE A 43 9.84 6.65 12.06
CA PHE A 43 9.59 5.22 12.11
C PHE A 43 10.09 4.60 13.42
N HIS A 44 9.23 3.88 14.11
CA HIS A 44 9.50 3.30 15.43
C HIS A 44 9.17 1.80 15.47
N LYS A 45 9.94 1.03 16.24
CA LYS A 45 9.82 -0.42 16.34
C LYS A 45 9.68 -0.84 17.80
N TRP A 46 8.75 -1.75 18.08
CA TRP A 46 8.59 -2.41 19.39
C TRP A 46 8.62 -3.92 19.20
N ASN A 47 9.48 -4.58 20.00
CA ASN A 47 9.48 -6.03 20.04
C ASN A 47 8.77 -6.50 21.31
N PRO A 48 7.68 -7.28 21.23
CA PRO A 48 7.01 -7.84 22.42
C PRO A 48 7.95 -8.57 23.37
N ARG A 49 9.06 -9.13 22.87
CA ARG A 49 10.07 -9.79 23.75
C ARG A 49 10.71 -8.84 24.76
N ASP A 50 10.71 -7.54 24.52
CA ASP A 50 11.28 -6.54 25.42
C ASP A 50 10.34 -6.22 26.58
N PHE A 51 9.10 -6.71 26.54
CA PHE A 51 8.06 -6.55 27.56
C PHE A 51 7.77 -7.83 28.34
N THR A 52 8.59 -8.86 28.17
CA THR A 52 8.48 -10.12 28.95
C THR A 52 9.18 -9.99 30.29
N HIS A 53 8.72 -10.75 31.28
CA HIS A 53 9.27 -10.76 32.64
C HIS A 53 10.04 -12.04 32.96
N ASP A 54 9.96 -13.05 32.08
CA ASP A 54 10.65 -14.32 32.26
C ASP A 54 12.02 -14.32 31.61
N ARG A 55 12.89 -15.22 32.09
CA ARG A 55 14.28 -15.37 31.61
C ARG A 55 14.37 -15.75 30.13
N HIS A 56 13.36 -16.47 29.62
CA HIS A 56 13.37 -16.97 28.25
C HIS A 56 12.76 -15.99 27.25
N ARG A 57 12.23 -14.86 27.74
CA ARG A 57 11.56 -13.84 26.92
C ARG A 57 10.42 -14.44 26.08
N THR A 58 9.59 -15.27 26.74
CA THR A 58 8.52 -16.04 26.13
C THR A 58 7.41 -15.12 25.62
N VAL A 59 7.00 -15.27 24.38
CA VAL A 59 5.99 -14.39 23.72
C VAL A 59 4.84 -15.18 23.11
N ASP A 60 4.83 -16.49 23.22
CA ASP A 60 3.83 -17.39 22.64
C ASP A 60 3.40 -18.47 23.64
N ASP A 61 2.14 -18.89 23.53
CA ASP A 61 1.56 -19.94 24.34
C ASP A 61 0.49 -20.72 23.57
N ARG A 62 0.08 -21.87 24.09
CA ARG A 62 -0.92 -22.73 23.45
C ARG A 62 -2.31 -22.10 23.49
N PRO A 63 -3.10 -22.27 22.40
CA PRO A 63 -4.48 -21.79 22.42
C PRO A 63 -5.35 -22.57 23.41
N TYR A 64 -6.27 -21.88 24.06
CA TYR A 64 -7.32 -22.55 24.79
C TYR A 64 -8.18 -23.39 23.85
N GLY A 65 -8.64 -24.53 24.34
CA GLY A 65 -9.36 -25.52 23.51
C GLY A 65 -8.45 -26.49 22.76
N GLY A 66 -7.12 -26.28 22.81
CA GLY A 66 -6.17 -27.10 22.11
C GLY A 66 -6.09 -26.79 20.61
N GLY A 67 -5.39 -27.63 19.86
CA GLY A 67 -5.17 -27.45 18.44
C GLY A 67 -3.67 -27.33 18.11
N PRO A 68 -3.30 -27.35 16.82
CA PRO A 68 -1.94 -27.10 16.38
C PRO A 68 -1.55 -25.62 16.52
N GLY A 69 -0.25 -25.37 16.64
CA GLY A 69 0.30 -24.01 16.65
C GLY A 69 0.27 -23.34 18.02
N MET A 70 0.65 -22.08 18.03
CA MET A 70 0.78 -21.20 19.20
C MET A 70 0.06 -19.89 18.91
N LEU A 71 -0.19 -19.09 19.95
CA LEU A 71 -0.67 -17.71 19.85
C LEU A 71 0.32 -16.76 20.49
N MET A 72 0.38 -15.52 20.05
CA MET A 72 1.12 -14.48 20.75
C MET A 72 0.48 -14.22 22.12
N MET A 73 1.31 -14.19 23.16
CA MET A 73 0.87 -13.96 24.52
C MET A 73 0.27 -12.55 24.71
N VAL A 74 -0.80 -12.47 25.48
CA VAL A 74 -1.54 -11.23 25.75
C VAL A 74 -0.67 -10.15 26.38
N GLN A 75 0.02 -10.47 27.50
CA GLN A 75 0.72 -9.45 28.29
C GLN A 75 1.85 -8.76 27.51
N PRO A 76 2.85 -9.48 26.90
CA PRO A 76 3.93 -8.82 26.19
C PRO A 76 3.44 -7.99 24.98
N LEU A 77 2.42 -8.50 24.29
CA LEU A 77 1.84 -7.79 23.14
C LEU A 77 1.09 -6.53 23.58
N ARG A 78 0.25 -6.63 24.60
CA ARG A 78 -0.50 -5.46 25.12
C ARG A 78 0.43 -4.38 25.66
N ASP A 79 1.50 -4.76 26.34
CA ASP A 79 2.46 -3.79 26.86
C ASP A 79 3.22 -3.09 25.73
N ALA A 80 3.58 -3.81 24.65
CA ALA A 80 4.15 -3.23 23.45
C ALA A 80 3.16 -2.25 22.77
N ILE A 81 1.88 -2.61 22.66
CA ILE A 81 0.82 -1.73 22.12
C ILE A 81 0.69 -0.46 22.97
N ASN A 82 0.66 -0.59 24.30
CA ASN A 82 0.55 0.55 25.20
C ASN A 82 1.79 1.47 25.12
N ALA A 83 2.98 0.89 24.99
CA ALA A 83 4.22 1.67 24.78
C ALA A 83 4.17 2.45 23.46
N ALA A 84 3.71 1.82 22.38
CA ALA A 84 3.55 2.47 21.09
C ALA A 84 2.50 3.60 21.13
N LYS A 85 1.33 3.34 21.73
CA LYS A 85 0.28 4.35 21.94
C LYS A 85 0.80 5.55 22.77
N SER A 86 1.58 5.27 23.82
CA SER A 86 2.17 6.32 24.67
C SER A 86 3.20 7.15 23.94
N ALA A 87 4.04 6.53 23.07
CA ALA A 87 5.01 7.22 22.25
C ALA A 87 4.33 8.14 21.21
N ALA A 88 3.28 7.66 20.57
CA ALA A 88 2.48 8.46 19.63
C ALA A 88 1.84 9.66 20.33
N LEU A 89 1.30 9.47 21.55
CA LEU A 89 0.72 10.55 22.34
C LEU A 89 1.78 11.59 22.74
N ALA A 90 2.98 11.16 23.09
CA ALA A 90 4.10 12.05 23.39
C ALA A 90 4.58 12.83 22.15
N ASN A 91 4.42 12.27 20.95
CA ASN A 91 4.66 12.94 19.67
C ASN A 91 3.51 13.89 19.25
N GLY A 92 2.43 13.96 20.03
CA GLY A 92 1.35 14.93 19.85
C GLY A 92 0.12 14.40 19.13
N GLY A 93 -0.05 13.07 18.99
CA GLY A 93 -1.23 12.47 18.37
C GLY A 93 -1.64 11.13 18.95
N LYS A 94 -2.89 10.75 18.70
CA LYS A 94 -3.41 9.42 19.03
C LYS A 94 -3.13 8.48 17.86
N ALA A 95 -2.47 7.35 18.10
CA ALA A 95 -2.23 6.36 17.07
C ALA A 95 -3.51 5.60 16.71
N LYS A 96 -3.71 5.35 15.44
CA LYS A 96 -4.61 4.35 14.89
C LYS A 96 -3.89 3.00 14.91
N VAL A 97 -4.39 2.04 15.67
CA VAL A 97 -3.80 0.70 15.81
C VAL A 97 -4.41 -0.26 14.81
N ILE A 98 -3.57 -0.85 13.99
CA ILE A 98 -3.96 -1.70 12.87
C ILE A 98 -3.34 -3.08 13.05
N TYR A 99 -4.17 -4.10 13.01
CA TYR A 99 -3.73 -5.48 12.97
C TYR A 99 -3.78 -6.01 11.53
N LEU A 100 -2.67 -6.59 11.06
CA LEU A 100 -2.56 -7.21 9.74
C LEU A 100 -2.98 -8.68 9.84
N SER A 101 -4.16 -8.99 9.31
CA SER A 101 -4.80 -10.29 9.43
C SER A 101 -5.51 -10.67 8.12
N PRO A 102 -5.50 -11.95 7.70
CA PRO A 102 -6.33 -12.41 6.57
C PRO A 102 -7.82 -12.21 6.79
N GLN A 103 -8.27 -12.02 8.03
CA GLN A 103 -9.67 -11.80 8.40
C GLN A 103 -10.10 -10.33 8.27
N GLY A 104 -9.13 -9.42 8.12
CA GLY A 104 -9.40 -7.99 8.02
C GLY A 104 -10.01 -7.56 6.68
N ARG A 105 -10.46 -6.30 6.63
CA ARG A 105 -10.90 -5.66 5.39
C ARG A 105 -9.79 -5.69 4.34
N LYS A 106 -10.13 -6.11 3.13
CA LYS A 106 -9.16 -6.18 2.02
C LYS A 106 -8.69 -4.79 1.62
N LEU A 107 -7.38 -4.61 1.60
CA LEU A 107 -6.73 -3.35 1.22
C LEU A 107 -6.82 -3.16 -0.29
N ASP A 108 -7.28 -1.99 -0.67
CA ASP A 108 -7.25 -1.45 -2.01
C ASP A 108 -6.71 0.00 -1.98
N GLN A 109 -6.65 0.67 -3.11
CA GLN A 109 -6.14 2.04 -3.20
C GLN A 109 -6.98 3.04 -2.39
N ALA A 110 -8.29 2.82 -2.25
CA ALA A 110 -9.16 3.63 -1.41
C ALA A 110 -8.81 3.46 0.08
N GLY A 111 -8.58 2.23 0.52
CA GLY A 111 -8.11 1.91 1.87
C GLY A 111 -6.72 2.51 2.16
N VAL A 112 -5.79 2.49 1.20
CA VAL A 112 -4.49 3.16 1.35
C VAL A 112 -4.66 4.67 1.53
N ARG A 113 -5.54 5.30 0.74
CA ARG A 113 -5.86 6.73 0.90
C ARG A 113 -6.48 7.03 2.26
N GLU A 114 -7.39 6.18 2.74
CA GLU A 114 -7.98 6.28 4.08
C GLU A 114 -6.90 6.24 5.17
N LEU A 115 -6.03 5.23 5.13
CA LEU A 115 -4.92 5.09 6.07
C LEU A 115 -3.92 6.25 5.99
N SER A 116 -3.73 6.82 4.82
CA SER A 116 -2.83 7.97 4.64
C SER A 116 -3.29 9.23 5.35
N GLN A 117 -4.57 9.34 5.72
CA GLN A 117 -5.12 10.50 6.45
C GLN A 117 -4.75 10.52 7.93
N TYR A 118 -4.36 9.39 8.52
CA TYR A 118 -3.95 9.35 9.92
C TYR A 118 -2.51 9.78 10.10
N ASP A 119 -2.24 10.78 10.94
CA ASP A 119 -0.88 11.25 11.22
C ASP A 119 -0.04 10.20 11.96
N HIS A 120 -0.68 9.38 12.82
CA HIS A 120 -0.04 8.38 13.65
C HIS A 120 -0.67 7.00 13.41
N LEU A 121 0.13 6.05 12.92
CA LEU A 121 -0.26 4.67 12.65
C LEU A 121 0.60 3.71 13.46
N VAL A 122 0.00 2.69 14.06
CA VAL A 122 0.70 1.56 14.68
C VAL A 122 0.24 0.28 14.02
N PHE A 123 1.17 -0.49 13.46
CA PHE A 123 0.89 -1.77 12.82
C PHE A 123 1.32 -2.93 13.73
N ILE A 124 0.42 -3.87 13.96
CA ILE A 124 0.71 -5.12 14.65
C ILE A 124 0.99 -6.20 13.59
N ALA A 125 2.21 -6.68 13.56
CA ALA A 125 2.63 -7.83 12.75
C ALA A 125 2.47 -9.10 13.57
N GLY A 126 1.33 -9.76 13.47
CA GLY A 126 1.07 -11.04 14.14
C GLY A 126 1.97 -12.16 13.65
N ARG A 127 2.24 -13.11 14.52
CA ARG A 127 2.97 -14.34 14.23
C ARG A 127 2.21 -15.54 14.78
N TYR A 128 2.69 -16.72 14.48
CA TYR A 128 2.05 -18.00 14.85
C TYR A 128 0.65 -18.13 14.25
N GLU A 129 -0.33 -18.63 15.03
CA GLU A 129 -1.74 -18.69 14.61
C GLU A 129 -2.48 -17.34 14.76
N GLY A 130 -1.80 -16.31 15.28
CA GLY A 130 -2.33 -14.96 15.48
C GLY A 130 -2.19 -14.45 16.90
N ILE A 131 -3.09 -13.52 17.25
CA ILE A 131 -3.14 -12.87 18.55
C ILE A 131 -4.45 -13.21 19.27
N ASP A 132 -4.48 -13.02 20.59
CA ASP A 132 -5.67 -13.24 21.40
C ASP A 132 -6.82 -12.30 20.98
N GLU A 133 -8.03 -12.85 20.82
CA GLU A 133 -9.21 -12.12 20.36
C GLU A 133 -9.52 -10.91 21.24
N ARG A 134 -9.31 -11.03 22.56
CA ARG A 134 -9.53 -9.93 23.52
C ARG A 134 -8.62 -8.72 23.28
N ILE A 135 -7.45 -8.91 22.66
CA ILE A 135 -6.59 -7.80 22.20
C ILE A 135 -7.18 -7.15 20.95
N ILE A 136 -7.70 -7.96 20.02
CA ILE A 136 -8.37 -7.43 18.83
C ILE A 136 -9.55 -6.55 19.25
N GLU A 137 -10.42 -7.05 20.12
CA GLU A 137 -11.60 -6.34 20.60
C GLU A 137 -11.29 -5.06 21.40
N SER A 138 -10.20 -5.04 22.19
CA SER A 138 -9.94 -3.95 23.14
C SER A 138 -8.84 -2.96 22.74
N ASP A 139 -7.86 -3.40 21.95
CA ASP A 139 -6.64 -2.63 21.71
C ASP A 139 -6.38 -2.31 20.24
N VAL A 140 -7.06 -2.99 19.31
CA VAL A 140 -6.99 -2.79 17.86
C VAL A 140 -8.15 -1.90 17.40
N ASP A 141 -7.87 -0.94 16.54
CA ASP A 141 -8.90 -0.08 15.96
C ASP A 141 -9.46 -0.65 14.66
N GLU A 142 -8.63 -1.33 13.86
CA GLU A 142 -9.00 -1.92 12.56
C GLU A 142 -8.14 -3.13 12.23
N GLU A 143 -8.75 -4.07 11.49
CA GLU A 143 -8.03 -5.19 10.86
C GLU A 143 -8.00 -5.03 9.34
N TRP A 144 -6.81 -5.23 8.75
CA TRP A 144 -6.62 -5.13 7.31
C TRP A 144 -5.92 -6.36 6.74
N SER A 145 -6.36 -6.79 5.55
CA SER A 145 -5.81 -7.89 4.79
C SER A 145 -5.17 -7.39 3.49
N VAL A 146 -3.99 -7.88 3.15
CA VAL A 146 -3.34 -7.59 1.87
C VAL A 146 -3.78 -8.51 0.73
N GLY A 147 -4.67 -9.45 1.01
CA GLY A 147 -5.21 -10.39 0.00
C GLY A 147 -5.67 -11.71 0.61
N ASP A 148 -6.35 -12.51 -0.22
CA ASP A 148 -6.97 -13.77 0.16
C ASP A 148 -5.95 -14.92 0.10
N TYR A 149 -4.87 -14.81 0.89
CA TYR A 149 -3.81 -15.82 1.04
C TYR A 149 -3.15 -15.67 2.41
N VAL A 150 -2.51 -16.75 2.88
CA VAL A 150 -1.88 -16.81 4.19
C VAL A 150 -0.37 -16.65 4.06
N LEU A 151 0.20 -15.82 4.94
CA LEU A 151 1.63 -15.60 5.10
C LEU A 151 2.09 -16.11 6.47
N SER A 152 3.39 -16.30 6.64
CA SER A 152 3.99 -16.77 7.91
C SER A 152 3.99 -15.73 9.03
N GLY A 153 3.58 -14.47 8.73
CA GLY A 153 3.52 -13.38 9.71
C GLY A 153 3.12 -12.05 9.07
N GLY A 154 2.84 -11.08 9.91
CA GLY A 154 2.33 -9.77 9.52
C GLY A 154 3.38 -8.76 9.07
N GLU A 155 4.68 -9.07 9.11
CA GLU A 155 5.73 -8.11 8.77
C GLU A 155 5.70 -7.72 7.29
N LEU A 156 5.57 -8.70 6.37
CA LEU A 156 5.45 -8.42 4.93
C LEU A 156 4.18 -7.62 4.60
N PRO A 157 2.99 -7.99 5.11
CA PRO A 157 1.80 -7.15 5.00
C PRO A 157 2.01 -5.74 5.54
N ALA A 158 2.62 -5.57 6.71
CA ALA A 158 2.87 -4.25 7.28
C ALA A 158 3.79 -3.41 6.39
N MET A 159 4.88 -3.99 5.87
CA MET A 159 5.77 -3.30 4.92
C MET A 159 5.04 -2.89 3.64
N ASN A 160 4.17 -3.76 3.11
CA ASN A 160 3.35 -3.46 1.93
C ASN A 160 2.44 -2.25 2.17
N VAL A 161 1.70 -2.23 3.29
CA VAL A 161 0.81 -1.12 3.65
C VAL A 161 1.59 0.17 3.89
N ILE A 162 2.71 0.09 4.62
CA ILE A 162 3.57 1.25 4.94
C ILE A 162 4.13 1.87 3.66
N ASP A 163 4.64 1.07 2.73
CA ASP A 163 5.15 1.58 1.45
C ASP A 163 4.03 2.27 0.64
N ALA A 164 2.86 1.65 0.55
CA ALA A 164 1.71 2.22 -0.14
C ALA A 164 1.26 3.55 0.48
N VAL A 165 1.17 3.63 1.81
CA VAL A 165 0.80 4.85 2.55
C VAL A 165 1.87 5.94 2.41
N ALA A 166 3.16 5.57 2.46
CA ALA A 166 4.28 6.51 2.33
C ALA A 166 4.23 7.32 1.03
N ARG A 167 3.73 6.73 -0.06
CA ARG A 167 3.58 7.40 -1.37
C ARG A 167 2.63 8.60 -1.34
N PHE A 168 1.72 8.68 -0.34
CA PHE A 168 0.79 9.79 -0.13
C PHE A 168 1.32 10.85 0.85
N VAL A 169 2.49 10.64 1.44
CA VAL A 169 3.12 11.66 2.29
C VAL A 169 3.75 12.73 1.41
N PRO A 170 3.39 14.02 1.61
CA PRO A 170 3.94 15.12 0.81
C PRO A 170 5.47 15.11 0.78
N GLY A 171 6.06 15.30 -0.38
CA GLY A 171 7.51 15.33 -0.58
C GLY A 171 8.22 13.96 -0.66
N VAL A 172 7.52 12.86 -0.45
CA VAL A 172 8.08 11.50 -0.57
C VAL A 172 8.33 11.13 -2.03
N LEU A 173 7.39 11.40 -2.92
CA LEU A 173 7.57 11.26 -4.37
C LEU A 173 8.13 12.53 -4.99
N GLY A 174 8.97 12.40 -6.02
CA GLY A 174 9.61 13.54 -6.69
C GLY A 174 8.65 14.44 -7.49
N HIS A 175 7.49 13.93 -7.85
CA HIS A 175 6.38 14.67 -8.46
C HIS A 175 5.11 14.35 -7.70
N GLU A 176 4.44 15.37 -7.16
CA GLU A 176 3.18 15.22 -6.40
C GLU A 176 2.08 14.50 -7.20
N LEU A 177 2.06 14.71 -8.53
CA LEU A 177 1.11 14.05 -9.43
C LEU A 177 1.40 12.56 -9.69
N SER A 178 2.57 12.02 -9.28
CA SER A 178 2.90 10.61 -9.56
C SER A 178 1.95 9.64 -8.88
N ALA A 179 1.55 9.92 -7.64
CA ALA A 179 0.59 9.08 -6.91
C ALA A 179 -0.84 9.22 -7.45
N GLU A 180 -1.16 10.34 -8.11
CA GLU A 180 -2.48 10.60 -8.69
C GLU A 180 -2.67 9.97 -10.08
N GLN A 181 -1.58 9.69 -10.78
CA GLN A 181 -1.59 9.11 -12.13
C GLN A 181 -1.35 7.60 -12.16
N ASP A 182 -1.09 6.99 -11.00
CA ASP A 182 -0.90 5.52 -10.89
C ASP A 182 -2.22 4.76 -11.08
N SER A 183 -2.12 3.48 -11.37
CA SER A 183 -3.26 2.56 -11.42
C SER A 183 -4.15 2.71 -10.19
N PHE A 184 -5.46 2.63 -10.39
CA PHE A 184 -6.53 2.74 -9.39
C PHE A 184 -6.74 4.14 -8.79
N SER A 185 -5.94 5.14 -9.13
CA SER A 185 -6.10 6.50 -8.60
C SER A 185 -7.37 7.17 -9.09
N ASP A 186 -7.72 6.94 -10.36
CA ASP A 186 -8.95 7.35 -11.01
C ASP A 186 -9.89 6.17 -11.32
N GLY A 187 -9.61 4.99 -10.75
CA GLY A 187 -10.35 3.74 -10.96
C GLY A 187 -9.89 2.92 -12.16
N LEU A 188 -8.96 3.42 -12.97
CA LEU A 188 -8.43 2.73 -14.14
C LEU A 188 -7.05 2.10 -13.84
N LEU A 189 -6.64 1.17 -14.69
CA LEU A 189 -5.24 0.76 -14.79
C LEU A 189 -4.45 1.82 -15.56
N ASP A 190 -3.20 2.02 -15.17
CA ASP A 190 -2.31 2.94 -15.87
C ASP A 190 -2.03 2.50 -17.31
N CYS A 191 -1.69 3.46 -18.17
CA CYS A 191 -1.34 3.24 -19.56
C CYS A 191 0.03 2.55 -19.73
N PRO A 192 0.37 1.99 -20.90
CA PRO A 192 1.70 1.47 -21.15
C PRO A 192 2.74 2.57 -21.19
N HIS A 193 3.89 2.34 -20.55
CA HIS A 193 5.04 3.22 -20.58
C HIS A 193 6.15 2.67 -21.47
N TYR A 194 6.91 3.58 -22.08
CA TYR A 194 8.02 3.27 -22.98
C TYR A 194 9.26 4.07 -22.57
N THR A 195 10.41 3.45 -22.69
CA THR A 195 11.71 4.06 -22.44
C THR A 195 12.67 3.74 -23.60
N ARG A 196 13.88 4.26 -23.53
CA ARG A 196 14.92 3.99 -24.52
C ARG A 196 15.34 2.52 -24.53
N PRO A 197 15.70 1.95 -25.71
CA PRO A 197 15.80 2.58 -27.05
C PRO A 197 14.42 2.81 -27.65
N GLU A 198 14.34 3.72 -28.69
CA GLU A 198 13.10 4.00 -29.43
C GLU A 198 12.63 2.79 -30.25
N VAL A 199 13.55 2.02 -30.75
CA VAL A 199 13.30 0.79 -31.50
C VAL A 199 13.95 -0.37 -30.76
N LEU A 200 13.16 -1.35 -30.38
CA LEU A 200 13.62 -2.60 -29.77
C LEU A 200 13.71 -3.67 -30.85
N GLU A 201 14.92 -4.09 -31.18
CA GLU A 201 15.17 -5.24 -32.06
C GLU A 201 14.74 -6.52 -31.29
N THR A 202 13.93 -7.34 -31.94
CA THR A 202 13.48 -8.63 -31.42
C THR A 202 13.96 -9.75 -32.36
N SER A 203 14.09 -10.97 -31.85
CA SER A 203 14.47 -12.14 -32.64
C SER A 203 13.43 -12.55 -33.69
N ASP A 204 12.22 -11.99 -33.63
CA ASP A 204 11.07 -12.38 -34.42
C ASP A 204 10.75 -11.37 -35.52
N GLU A 205 11.75 -11.01 -36.33
CA GLU A 205 11.71 -10.22 -37.60
C GLU A 205 10.97 -8.86 -37.55
N GLU A 206 10.10 -8.56 -36.60
CA GLU A 206 9.43 -7.26 -36.45
C GLU A 206 9.99 -6.45 -35.26
N ALA A 207 10.77 -5.40 -35.60
CA ALA A 207 11.25 -4.44 -34.63
C ALA A 207 10.07 -3.70 -33.96
N LYS A 208 10.03 -3.70 -32.61
CA LYS A 208 9.00 -3.02 -31.82
C LYS A 208 9.41 -1.59 -31.54
N SER A 209 8.67 -0.62 -32.08
CA SER A 209 8.95 0.80 -31.93
C SER A 209 8.04 1.44 -30.84
N VAL A 210 8.55 2.51 -30.21
CA VAL A 210 7.73 3.40 -29.38
C VAL A 210 6.61 4.01 -30.25
N PRO A 211 5.36 4.09 -29.77
CA PRO A 211 4.26 4.70 -30.50
C PRO A 211 4.60 6.13 -30.93
N LYS A 212 4.41 6.44 -32.22
CA LYS A 212 4.76 7.74 -32.82
C LYS A 212 4.10 8.93 -32.09
N VAL A 213 2.90 8.74 -31.53
CA VAL A 213 2.21 9.79 -30.77
C VAL A 213 3.02 10.26 -29.56
N LEU A 214 3.75 9.34 -28.89
CA LEU A 214 4.60 9.68 -27.75
C LEU A 214 5.86 10.46 -28.13
N LEU A 215 6.26 10.42 -29.39
CA LEU A 215 7.40 11.14 -29.97
C LEU A 215 7.00 12.49 -30.58
N SER A 216 5.69 12.76 -30.69
CA SER A 216 5.18 13.93 -31.42
C SER A 216 5.38 15.27 -30.70
N GLY A 217 5.61 15.27 -29.38
CA GLY A 217 5.62 16.50 -28.56
C GLY A 217 4.24 17.15 -28.37
N ASN A 218 3.17 16.61 -28.96
CA ASN A 218 1.81 17.13 -28.80
C ASN A 218 1.19 16.58 -27.51
N HIS A 219 1.21 17.38 -26.44
CA HIS A 219 0.74 16.97 -25.12
C HIS A 219 -0.72 16.51 -25.09
N GLU A 220 -1.59 17.13 -25.89
CA GLU A 220 -3.01 16.75 -25.95
C GLU A 220 -3.20 15.38 -26.62
N HIS A 221 -2.53 15.14 -27.73
CA HIS A 221 -2.57 13.82 -28.38
C HIS A 221 -1.98 12.72 -27.50
N ILE A 222 -0.91 13.04 -26.75
CA ILE A 222 -0.30 12.11 -25.78
C ILE A 222 -1.28 11.83 -24.65
N ARG A 223 -1.97 12.84 -24.10
CA ARG A 223 -2.99 12.69 -23.04
C ARG A 223 -4.12 11.77 -23.50
N LEU A 224 -4.70 12.04 -24.65
CA LEU A 224 -5.79 11.23 -25.22
C LEU A 224 -5.37 9.79 -25.48
N TRP A 225 -4.16 9.58 -26.03
CA TRP A 225 -3.62 8.25 -26.25
C TRP A 225 -3.42 7.47 -24.96
N ARG A 226 -2.87 8.11 -23.91
CA ARG A 226 -2.71 7.50 -22.59
C ARG A 226 -4.06 7.09 -22.00
N GLN A 227 -5.03 7.96 -22.05
CA GLN A 227 -6.39 7.70 -21.56
C GLN A 227 -7.06 6.54 -22.33
N GLN A 228 -6.94 6.53 -23.66
CA GLN A 228 -7.44 5.42 -24.47
C GLN A 228 -6.76 4.09 -24.10
N LYS A 229 -5.43 4.09 -23.93
CA LYS A 229 -4.68 2.88 -23.57
C LYS A 229 -4.96 2.40 -22.13
N SER A 230 -5.23 3.30 -21.22
CA SER A 230 -5.66 3.02 -19.87
C SER A 230 -7.04 2.31 -19.88
N LEU A 231 -8.01 2.87 -20.60
CA LEU A 231 -9.35 2.26 -20.76
C LEU A 231 -9.28 0.88 -21.43
N GLU A 232 -8.53 0.76 -22.53
CA GLU A 232 -8.32 -0.51 -23.26
C GLU A 232 -7.72 -1.57 -22.34
N ARG A 233 -6.68 -1.21 -21.58
CA ARG A 233 -6.01 -2.12 -20.64
C ARG A 233 -6.92 -2.52 -19.50
N THR A 234 -7.70 -1.58 -18.96
CA THR A 234 -8.66 -1.87 -17.89
C THR A 234 -9.75 -2.80 -18.39
N TRP A 235 -10.37 -2.50 -19.53
CA TRP A 235 -11.40 -3.34 -20.11
C TRP A 235 -10.93 -4.77 -20.41
N THR A 236 -9.69 -4.90 -20.90
CA THR A 236 -9.16 -6.23 -21.30
C THR A 236 -8.70 -7.05 -20.09
N ARG A 237 -8.12 -6.43 -19.05
CA ARG A 237 -7.45 -7.14 -17.95
C ARG A 237 -8.25 -7.16 -16.66
N ARG A 238 -9.00 -6.12 -16.39
CA ARG A 238 -9.74 -5.90 -15.15
C ARG A 238 -11.10 -5.25 -15.44
N PRO A 239 -11.97 -5.91 -16.25
CA PRO A 239 -13.25 -5.34 -16.67
C PRO A 239 -14.18 -4.99 -15.50
N GLU A 240 -14.04 -5.68 -14.36
CA GLU A 240 -14.81 -5.42 -13.15
C GLU A 240 -14.59 -4.01 -12.59
N LEU A 241 -13.43 -3.40 -12.83
CA LEU A 241 -13.14 -2.02 -12.40
C LEU A 241 -14.01 -0.98 -13.12
N LEU A 242 -14.56 -1.33 -14.29
CA LEU A 242 -15.43 -0.44 -15.06
C LEU A 242 -16.91 -0.54 -14.65
N THR A 243 -17.28 -1.52 -13.83
CA THR A 243 -18.71 -1.82 -13.52
C THR A 243 -19.36 -0.66 -12.76
N ASP A 244 -18.66 -0.12 -11.76
CA ASP A 244 -19.17 0.94 -10.89
C ASP A 244 -18.42 2.28 -11.10
N LEU A 245 -17.56 2.36 -12.11
CA LEU A 245 -16.79 3.56 -12.40
C LEU A 245 -17.62 4.56 -13.20
N ALA A 246 -17.77 5.77 -12.67
CA ALA A 246 -18.41 6.89 -13.37
C ALA A 246 -17.46 7.42 -14.46
N LEU A 247 -17.63 6.96 -15.68
CA LEU A 247 -16.87 7.43 -16.83
C LEU A 247 -17.37 8.80 -17.29
N THR A 248 -16.45 9.63 -17.78
CA THR A 248 -16.81 10.86 -18.49
C THR A 248 -17.37 10.54 -19.88
N ALA A 249 -18.13 11.45 -20.47
CA ALA A 249 -18.67 11.27 -21.83
C ALA A 249 -17.57 11.04 -22.90
N GLU A 250 -16.36 11.56 -22.68
CA GLU A 250 -15.19 11.32 -23.54
C GLU A 250 -14.70 9.88 -23.36
N GLN A 251 -14.60 9.39 -22.12
CA GLN A 251 -14.18 8.03 -21.81
C GLN A 251 -15.19 6.98 -22.29
N GLU A 252 -16.48 7.25 -22.14
CA GLU A 252 -17.54 6.38 -22.68
C GLU A 252 -17.41 6.18 -24.18
N LYS A 253 -17.27 7.28 -24.95
CA LYS A 253 -17.07 7.22 -26.40
C LYS A 253 -15.78 6.50 -26.80
N MET A 254 -14.70 6.65 -26.02
CA MET A 254 -13.44 5.92 -26.26
C MET A 254 -13.65 4.43 -26.00
N LEU A 255 -14.31 4.06 -24.93
CA LEU A 255 -14.57 2.66 -24.56
C LEU A 255 -15.46 1.96 -25.60
N GLU A 256 -16.49 2.62 -26.11
CA GLU A 256 -17.33 2.09 -27.17
C GLU A 256 -16.52 1.80 -28.45
N LYS A 257 -15.64 2.71 -28.86
CA LYS A 257 -14.74 2.50 -30.00
C LYS A 257 -13.77 1.32 -29.77
N ILE A 258 -13.24 1.17 -28.57
CA ILE A 258 -12.34 0.07 -28.22
C ILE A 258 -13.10 -1.26 -28.33
N LYS A 259 -14.32 -1.34 -27.80
CA LYS A 259 -15.16 -2.55 -27.87
C LYS A 259 -15.53 -2.91 -29.31
N GLN A 260 -15.85 -1.92 -30.12
CA GLN A 260 -16.20 -2.11 -31.53
C GLN A 260 -15.02 -2.64 -32.36
N ALA A 261 -13.82 -2.04 -32.18
CA ALA A 261 -12.61 -2.51 -32.85
C ALA A 261 -12.26 -3.96 -32.46
N ALA A 262 -12.42 -4.33 -31.19
CA ALA A 262 -12.17 -5.69 -30.72
C ALA A 262 -13.20 -6.71 -31.24
N ALA A 263 -14.44 -6.30 -31.49
CA ALA A 263 -15.45 -7.15 -32.12
C ALA A 263 -15.12 -7.42 -33.59
N ASP A 264 -14.72 -6.39 -34.33
CA ASP A 264 -14.32 -6.48 -35.74
C ASP A 264 -13.08 -7.40 -35.91
N ASP A 265 -12.09 -7.34 -35.00
CA ASP A 265 -10.90 -8.22 -35.02
C ASP A 265 -11.21 -9.68 -34.67
N SER A 266 -12.31 -9.95 -34.00
CA SER A 266 -12.73 -11.33 -33.63
C SER A 266 -13.53 -12.05 -34.71
N GLU A 267 -13.98 -11.34 -35.74
CA GLU A 267 -14.73 -11.89 -36.90
C GLU A 267 -13.81 -12.21 -38.11
N LEU A 268 -12.51 -11.89 -38.04
CA LEU A 268 -11.48 -12.20 -39.02
C LEU A 268 -10.65 -13.43 -38.60
#